data_6e3e01b02669f9bd4795118d5d41d3db
#
_entry.id   6e3e01b02669f9bd4795118d5d41d3db
#
_cell.length_a   1.000
_cell.length_b   1.000
_cell.length_c   1.000
_cell.angle_alpha   90.00
_cell.angle_beta   90.00
_cell.angle_gamma   90.00
#
_symmetry.space_group_name_H-M   'P 1'
#
loop_
_entity.id
_entity.type
_entity.pdbx_description
1 polymer ?
#
loop_
_entity_poly.entity_id
_entity_poly.type
_entity_poly.pdbx_seq_one_letter_code
_entity_poly.pdbx_strand_id
1 'polypeptide(L)'
;MLLATPAAAELPEAARAMIDAAIASGDAEQVKAVIATARAAFPDDGAEIDAIWTAYEAGQAELAAAEAAREEQEMRQAGLFENWGGQGQIGAFQSSGNTDEFGVTAALELKREGIDWEHRLRLTADYRRQDGTTTREQFLARYEPRYQINERLFTYALAQYERDRRQGYSSRYALSGGLGYKLIDAENMELSVQAGPAYRITQFTDGTESSRLAALFGADFAWDISDSLKLTQNANSTVETGGQALLIVDSANTSLSATTGLEAGLTDALSARLSWTIEYDSDPPAGAVKTDTLSRFTLVYGF
;
A
#
# COMPACT_ATOMS: atom_id res chain seq x y z
N MET A 1 25.26 62.74 30.46
CA MET A 1 24.11 61.85 30.66
C MET A 1 24.51 60.54 30.02
N LEU A 2 25.11 59.64 30.83
CA LEU A 2 25.52 58.32 30.38
C LEU A 2 24.24 57.44 30.33
N LEU A 3 23.85 57.00 29.15
CA LEU A 3 22.83 55.99 28.94
C LEU A 3 23.46 54.63 29.34
N ALA A 4 23.08 54.14 30.50
CA ALA A 4 23.36 52.74 30.87
C ALA A 4 22.58 51.85 29.89
N THR A 5 23.27 51.09 29.07
CA THR A 5 22.69 49.95 28.37
C THR A 5 22.20 48.96 29.46
N PRO A 6 20.94 48.49 29.40
CA PRO A 6 20.51 47.42 30.30
C PRO A 6 21.42 46.20 30.03
N ALA A 7 22.08 45.72 31.05
CA ALA A 7 22.71 44.41 31.02
C ALA A 7 21.61 43.41 30.69
N ALA A 8 21.74 42.67 29.62
CA ALA A 8 20.88 41.51 29.38
C ALA A 8 20.99 40.61 30.62
N ALA A 9 19.88 40.30 31.26
CA ALA A 9 19.85 39.33 32.32
C ALA A 9 20.35 38.02 31.72
N GLU A 10 21.34 37.40 32.32
CA GLU A 10 21.83 36.08 31.95
C GLU A 10 20.99 35.04 32.69
N LEU A 11 20.53 34.02 32.01
CA LEU A 11 19.76 32.89 32.59
C LEU A 11 20.60 32.30 33.74
N PRO A 12 20.02 32.09 34.93
CA PRO A 12 20.73 31.48 36.05
C PRO A 12 21.43 30.19 35.67
N GLU A 13 22.67 29.98 36.08
CA GLU A 13 23.51 28.83 35.70
C GLU A 13 22.79 27.50 35.97
N ALA A 14 22.05 27.41 37.08
CA ALA A 14 21.26 26.21 37.42
C ALA A 14 20.12 25.93 36.43
N ALA A 15 19.45 26.98 35.90
CA ALA A 15 18.41 26.84 34.92
C ALA A 15 18.98 26.42 33.56
N ARG A 16 20.12 27.01 33.17
CA ARG A 16 20.85 26.63 31.97
C ARG A 16 21.29 25.18 32.02
N ALA A 17 21.93 24.75 33.13
CA ALA A 17 22.34 23.36 33.34
C ALA A 17 21.14 22.36 33.26
N MET A 18 19.96 22.76 33.73
CA MET A 18 18.77 21.94 33.63
C MET A 18 18.28 21.79 32.16
N ILE A 19 18.34 22.87 31.36
CA ILE A 19 18.02 22.84 29.93
C ILE A 19 19.05 21.97 29.18
N ASP A 20 20.35 22.19 29.43
CA ASP A 20 21.42 21.42 28.80
C ASP A 20 21.32 19.93 29.12
N ALA A 21 20.97 19.56 30.37
CA ALA A 21 20.73 18.17 30.78
C ALA A 21 19.53 17.56 30.06
N ALA A 22 18.43 18.32 29.85
CA ALA A 22 17.29 17.86 29.09
C ALA A 22 17.68 17.63 27.63
N ILE A 23 18.40 18.56 27.00
CA ILE A 23 18.88 18.42 25.62
C ILE A 23 19.79 17.17 25.49
N ALA A 24 20.71 16.97 26.47
CA ALA A 24 21.59 15.82 26.49
C ALA A 24 20.88 14.46 26.68
N SER A 25 19.64 14.46 27.22
CA SER A 25 18.83 13.23 27.35
C SER A 25 18.35 12.68 26.02
N GLY A 26 18.24 13.54 24.99
CA GLY A 26 17.71 13.18 23.67
C GLY A 26 16.17 13.03 23.62
N ASP A 27 15.46 13.27 24.73
CA ASP A 27 14.00 13.19 24.80
C ASP A 27 13.36 14.56 24.45
N ALA A 28 12.80 14.66 23.26
CA ALA A 28 12.21 15.90 22.74
C ALA A 28 11.04 16.42 23.61
N GLU A 29 10.22 15.54 24.20
CA GLU A 29 9.12 15.95 25.06
C GLU A 29 9.66 16.48 26.41
N GLN A 30 10.72 15.89 26.93
CA GLN A 30 11.39 16.39 28.12
C GLN A 30 12.00 17.77 27.87
N VAL A 31 12.70 17.97 26.73
CA VAL A 31 13.26 19.27 26.36
C VAL A 31 12.17 20.33 26.28
N LYS A 32 11.08 20.05 25.60
CA LYS A 32 9.95 20.96 25.45
C LYS A 32 9.32 21.34 26.78
N ALA A 33 9.13 20.37 27.69
CA ALA A 33 8.59 20.60 29.04
C ALA A 33 9.52 21.48 29.89
N VAL A 34 10.84 21.23 29.83
CA VAL A 34 11.85 22.00 30.56
C VAL A 34 11.94 23.43 30.03
N ILE A 35 11.94 23.64 28.70
CA ILE A 35 11.92 24.96 28.08
C ILE A 35 10.66 25.74 28.47
N ALA A 36 9.49 25.10 28.43
CA ALA A 36 8.23 25.76 28.85
C ALA A 36 8.28 26.18 30.32
N THR A 37 8.82 25.31 31.19
CA THR A 37 8.98 25.62 32.62
C THR A 37 9.98 26.76 32.85
N ALA A 38 11.10 26.74 32.14
CA ALA A 38 12.12 27.81 32.22
C ALA A 38 11.54 29.17 31.79
N ARG A 39 10.78 29.23 30.69
CA ARG A 39 10.08 30.47 30.24
C ARG A 39 9.13 31.02 31.30
N ALA A 40 8.40 30.14 31.98
CA ALA A 40 7.46 30.54 33.03
C ALA A 40 8.18 31.03 34.31
N ALA A 41 9.30 30.40 34.66
CA ALA A 41 10.07 30.72 35.85
C ALA A 41 10.97 31.97 35.69
N PHE A 42 11.47 32.22 34.48
CA PHE A 42 12.43 33.28 34.17
C PHE A 42 11.95 34.14 32.97
N PRO A 43 10.85 34.90 33.12
CA PRO A 43 10.27 35.67 32.03
C PRO A 43 11.18 36.78 31.50
N ASP A 44 12.10 37.31 32.33
CA ASP A 44 13.03 38.35 31.93
C ASP A 44 14.17 37.81 31.04
N ASP A 45 14.46 36.49 31.11
CA ASP A 45 15.48 35.79 30.33
C ASP A 45 14.89 35.07 29.11
N GLY A 46 13.67 35.38 28.74
CA GLY A 46 12.93 34.72 27.65
C GLY A 46 13.68 34.71 26.31
N ALA A 47 14.41 35.78 26.00
CA ALA A 47 15.19 35.90 24.75
C ALA A 47 16.32 34.85 24.67
N GLU A 48 17.02 34.59 25.80
CA GLU A 48 18.08 33.57 25.85
C GLU A 48 17.49 32.15 25.76
N ILE A 49 16.37 31.89 26.47
CA ILE A 49 15.68 30.60 26.41
C ILE A 49 15.16 30.32 24.98
N ASP A 50 14.62 31.34 24.30
CA ASP A 50 14.17 31.23 22.91
C ASP A 50 15.33 30.97 21.94
N ALA A 51 16.51 31.60 22.20
CA ALA A 51 17.69 31.31 21.40
C ALA A 51 18.17 29.86 21.56
N ILE A 52 18.18 29.34 22.81
CA ILE A 52 18.53 27.93 23.07
C ILE A 52 17.53 27.00 22.39
N TRP A 53 16.22 27.29 22.47
CA TRP A 53 15.18 26.50 21.83
C TRP A 53 15.33 26.49 20.30
N THR A 54 15.55 27.67 19.71
CA THR A 54 15.76 27.81 18.25
C THR A 54 17.01 27.05 17.78
N ALA A 55 18.10 27.10 18.57
CA ALA A 55 19.31 26.35 18.26
C ALA A 55 19.08 24.83 18.36
N TYR A 56 18.31 24.38 19.35
CA TYR A 56 17.93 22.98 19.49
C TYR A 56 17.08 22.51 18.29
N GLU A 57 16.02 23.27 17.92
CA GLU A 57 15.18 22.93 16.74
C GLU A 57 16.00 22.91 15.44
N ALA A 58 16.90 23.88 15.25
CA ALA A 58 17.80 23.89 14.09
C ALA A 58 18.73 22.67 14.06
N GLY A 59 19.28 22.27 15.21
CA GLY A 59 20.11 21.06 15.34
C GLY A 59 19.33 19.78 15.04
N GLN A 60 18.08 19.67 15.52
CA GLN A 60 17.22 18.53 15.22
C GLN A 60 16.85 18.48 13.71
N ALA A 61 16.56 19.62 13.11
CA ALA A 61 16.27 19.70 11.67
C ALA A 61 17.50 19.31 10.83
N GLU A 62 18.72 19.72 11.24
CA GLU A 62 19.95 19.32 10.56
C GLU A 62 20.21 17.81 10.66
N LEU A 63 20.01 17.23 11.85
CA LEU A 63 20.13 15.78 12.05
C LEU A 63 19.12 15.01 11.20
N ALA A 64 17.86 15.41 11.22
CA ALA A 64 16.82 14.80 10.41
C ALA A 64 17.12 14.92 8.89
N ALA A 65 17.62 16.06 8.44
CA ALA A 65 18.04 16.25 7.05
C ALA A 65 19.24 15.37 6.67
N ALA A 66 20.20 15.21 7.57
CA ALA A 66 21.38 14.35 7.36
C ALA A 66 20.98 12.86 7.33
N GLU A 67 20.05 12.43 8.20
CA GLU A 67 19.49 11.07 8.19
C GLU A 67 18.73 10.80 6.90
N ALA A 68 17.82 11.70 6.48
CA ALA A 68 17.08 11.59 5.23
C ALA A 68 18.02 11.52 4.00
N ALA A 69 19.09 12.34 3.98
CA ALA A 69 20.07 12.31 2.90
C ALA A 69 20.87 10.99 2.87
N ARG A 70 21.15 10.39 4.04
CA ARG A 70 21.82 9.10 4.13
C ARG A 70 20.90 7.97 3.67
N GLU A 71 19.65 7.95 4.11
CA GLU A 71 18.64 6.98 3.66
C GLU A 71 18.41 7.05 2.14
N GLU A 72 18.33 8.28 1.60
CA GLU A 72 18.24 8.48 0.15
C GLU A 72 19.46 7.92 -0.57
N GLN A 73 20.67 8.11 -0.03
CA GLN A 73 21.90 7.59 -0.62
C GLN A 73 21.95 6.05 -0.55
N GLU A 74 21.53 5.45 0.56
CA GLU A 74 21.40 4.00 0.72
C GLU A 74 20.39 3.43 -0.29
N MET A 75 19.21 4.07 -0.44
CA MET A 75 18.23 3.67 -1.45
C MET A 75 18.75 3.78 -2.89
N ARG A 76 19.56 4.81 -3.21
CA ARG A 76 20.19 4.95 -4.53
C ARG A 76 21.20 3.85 -4.85
N GLN A 77 21.87 3.33 -3.82
CA GLN A 77 22.90 2.28 -3.95
C GLN A 77 22.31 0.87 -3.86
N ALA A 78 21.09 0.75 -3.38
CA ALA A 78 20.42 -0.54 -3.20
C ALA A 78 20.24 -1.29 -4.53
N GLY A 79 20.65 -2.56 -4.55
CA GLY A 79 20.50 -3.47 -5.67
C GLY A 79 19.03 -3.80 -5.97
N LEU A 80 18.80 -4.42 -7.14
CA LEU A 80 17.44 -4.76 -7.59
C LEU A 80 16.69 -5.71 -6.65
N PHE A 81 17.40 -6.50 -5.84
CA PHE A 81 16.82 -7.48 -4.90
C PHE A 81 16.82 -6.99 -3.44
N GLU A 82 17.27 -5.78 -3.18
CA GLU A 82 17.28 -5.16 -1.86
C GLU A 82 16.02 -4.29 -1.67
N ASN A 83 15.67 -4.02 -0.41
CA ASN A 83 14.52 -3.20 0.00
C ASN A 83 13.16 -3.76 -0.47
N TRP A 84 13.05 -5.10 -0.59
CA TRP A 84 11.78 -5.76 -0.75
C TRP A 84 11.22 -6.12 0.62
N GLY A 85 10.08 -5.55 0.96
CA GLY A 85 9.23 -5.99 2.06
C GLY A 85 7.98 -6.66 1.54
N GLY A 86 7.25 -7.34 2.36
CA GLY A 86 6.03 -7.94 1.88
C GLY A 86 5.31 -8.81 2.88
N GLN A 87 4.33 -9.53 2.37
CA GLN A 87 3.52 -10.44 3.17
C GLN A 87 3.20 -11.72 2.40
N GLY A 88 3.27 -12.84 3.09
CA GLY A 88 2.79 -14.14 2.65
C GLY A 88 1.49 -14.49 3.35
N GLN A 89 0.54 -15.06 2.61
CA GLN A 89 -0.75 -15.51 3.16
C GLN A 89 -0.96 -16.98 2.79
N ILE A 90 -1.48 -17.76 3.73
CA ILE A 90 -1.90 -19.12 3.50
C ILE A 90 -3.22 -19.37 4.24
N GLY A 91 -4.12 -20.06 3.58
CA GLY A 91 -5.39 -20.50 4.14
C GLY A 91 -5.78 -21.88 3.59
N ALA A 92 -6.46 -22.67 4.40
CA ALA A 92 -7.05 -23.93 3.99
C ALA A 92 -8.37 -24.13 4.72
N PHE A 93 -9.30 -24.82 4.07
CA PHE A 93 -10.52 -25.28 4.72
C PHE A 93 -10.88 -26.68 4.24
N GLN A 94 -11.57 -27.41 5.09
CA GLN A 94 -12.15 -28.70 4.77
C GLN A 94 -13.56 -28.80 5.36
N SER A 95 -14.47 -29.32 4.58
CA SER A 95 -15.83 -29.64 5.01
C SER A 95 -16.11 -31.11 4.65
N SER A 96 -16.86 -31.81 5.47
CA SER A 96 -17.30 -33.19 5.23
C SER A 96 -18.75 -33.36 5.68
N GLY A 97 -19.49 -34.30 5.08
CA GLY A 97 -20.88 -34.56 5.40
C GLY A 97 -21.72 -34.72 4.14
N ASN A 98 -22.77 -33.89 3.98
CA ASN A 98 -23.58 -33.92 2.75
C ASN A 98 -22.81 -33.45 1.49
N THR A 99 -21.68 -32.75 1.69
CA THR A 99 -20.78 -32.30 0.65
C THR A 99 -19.34 -32.38 1.20
N ASP A 100 -18.48 -33.09 0.50
CA ASP A 100 -17.06 -33.15 0.82
C ASP A 100 -16.32 -32.03 0.05
N GLU A 101 -15.80 -31.06 0.77
CA GLU A 101 -15.10 -29.92 0.18
C GLU A 101 -13.73 -29.72 0.81
N PHE A 102 -12.73 -29.45 -0.03
CA PHE A 102 -11.38 -29.07 0.37
C PHE A 102 -10.92 -27.88 -0.45
N GLY A 103 -10.34 -26.87 0.21
CA GLY A 103 -9.78 -25.71 -0.45
C GLY A 103 -8.49 -25.25 0.17
N VAL A 104 -7.59 -24.73 -0.66
CA VAL A 104 -6.33 -24.09 -0.28
C VAL A 104 -6.21 -22.77 -1.03
N THR A 105 -5.76 -21.74 -0.34
CA THR A 105 -5.37 -20.46 -0.90
C THR A 105 -3.96 -20.10 -0.44
N ALA A 106 -3.18 -19.51 -1.35
CA ALA A 106 -1.88 -18.93 -1.03
C ALA A 106 -1.75 -17.61 -1.78
N ALA A 107 -1.17 -16.59 -1.13
CA ALA A 107 -0.83 -15.32 -1.77
C ALA A 107 0.52 -14.82 -1.27
N LEU A 108 1.23 -14.13 -2.15
CA LEU A 108 2.47 -13.42 -1.86
C LEU A 108 2.33 -12.01 -2.43
N GLU A 109 2.54 -11.03 -1.59
CA GLU A 109 2.57 -9.61 -1.97
C GLU A 109 3.94 -9.06 -1.59
N LEU A 110 4.67 -8.55 -2.58
CA LEU A 110 5.96 -7.91 -2.38
C LEU A 110 5.89 -6.47 -2.86
N LYS A 111 6.46 -5.58 -2.07
CA LYS A 111 6.62 -4.17 -2.38
C LYS A 111 8.09 -3.78 -2.23
N ARG A 112 8.63 -3.08 -3.21
CA ARG A 112 9.94 -2.44 -3.13
C ARG A 112 9.74 -0.95 -3.31
N GLU A 113 10.15 -0.21 -2.32
CA GLU A 113 10.15 1.24 -2.37
C GLU A 113 11.54 1.74 -2.73
N GLY A 114 11.61 2.66 -3.68
CA GLY A 114 12.79 3.44 -4.03
C GLY A 114 12.45 4.91 -3.96
N ILE A 115 13.35 5.78 -4.41
CA ILE A 115 13.15 7.25 -4.34
C ILE A 115 11.97 7.67 -5.22
N ASP A 116 12.04 7.33 -6.51
CA ASP A 116 11.01 7.69 -7.51
C ASP A 116 10.21 6.47 -7.99
N TRP A 117 10.72 5.26 -7.71
CA TRP A 117 10.14 4.03 -8.20
C TRP A 117 9.57 3.18 -7.05
N GLU A 118 8.37 2.69 -7.25
CA GLU A 118 7.75 1.65 -6.44
C GLU A 118 7.47 0.44 -7.32
N HIS A 119 7.81 -0.75 -6.82
CA HIS A 119 7.51 -2.00 -7.51
C HIS A 119 6.57 -2.83 -6.65
N ARG A 120 5.49 -3.31 -7.23
CA ARG A 120 4.52 -4.19 -6.57
C ARG A 120 4.44 -5.50 -7.32
N LEU A 121 4.61 -6.61 -6.62
CA LEU A 121 4.41 -7.96 -7.15
C LEU A 121 3.34 -8.65 -6.31
N ARG A 122 2.32 -9.20 -6.97
CA ARG A 122 1.29 -10.01 -6.33
C ARG A 122 1.17 -11.34 -7.05
N LEU A 123 1.25 -12.41 -6.28
CA LEU A 123 0.98 -13.78 -6.73
C LEU A 123 -0.16 -14.32 -5.89
N THR A 124 -1.14 -14.98 -6.53
CA THR A 124 -2.26 -15.64 -5.84
C THR A 124 -2.52 -16.98 -6.47
N ALA A 125 -2.75 -18.00 -5.66
CA ALA A 125 -3.15 -19.33 -6.08
C ALA A 125 -4.33 -19.80 -5.23
N ASP A 126 -5.43 -20.19 -5.88
CA ASP A 126 -6.62 -20.74 -5.25
C ASP A 126 -6.94 -22.10 -5.87
N TYR A 127 -7.12 -23.09 -5.02
CA TYR A 127 -7.56 -24.40 -5.41
C TYR A 127 -8.71 -24.86 -4.53
N ARG A 128 -9.79 -25.39 -5.15
CA ARG A 128 -10.92 -25.97 -4.45
C ARG A 128 -11.39 -27.23 -5.15
N ARG A 129 -11.72 -28.23 -4.35
CA ARG A 129 -12.30 -29.48 -4.82
C ARG A 129 -13.55 -29.78 -4.01
N GLN A 130 -14.63 -30.15 -4.69
CA GLN A 130 -15.92 -30.47 -4.09
C GLN A 130 -16.41 -31.82 -4.67
N ASP A 131 -16.76 -32.75 -3.81
CA ASP A 131 -17.27 -34.10 -4.17
C ASP A 131 -16.39 -34.77 -5.25
N GLY A 132 -15.06 -34.71 -5.06
CA GLY A 132 -14.11 -35.29 -6.00
C GLY A 132 -13.86 -34.48 -7.28
N THR A 133 -14.60 -33.39 -7.53
CA THR A 133 -14.45 -32.54 -8.71
C THR A 133 -13.76 -31.22 -8.35
N THR A 134 -12.76 -30.80 -9.14
CA THR A 134 -12.15 -29.48 -8.97
C THR A 134 -13.14 -28.41 -9.35
N THR A 135 -13.48 -27.52 -8.41
CA THR A 135 -14.44 -26.41 -8.61
C THR A 135 -13.77 -25.06 -8.75
N ARG A 136 -12.50 -24.90 -8.29
CA ARG A 136 -11.67 -23.72 -8.52
C ARG A 136 -10.22 -24.12 -8.76
N GLU A 137 -9.59 -23.53 -9.76
CA GLU A 137 -8.17 -23.64 -10.06
C GLU A 137 -7.76 -22.31 -10.69
N GLN A 138 -7.42 -21.36 -9.84
CA GLN A 138 -7.05 -20.00 -10.25
C GLN A 138 -5.61 -19.72 -9.87
N PHE A 139 -4.88 -19.10 -10.79
CA PHE A 139 -3.56 -18.56 -10.55
C PHE A 139 -3.50 -17.15 -11.15
N LEU A 140 -2.99 -16.19 -10.38
CA LEU A 140 -2.78 -14.81 -10.80
C LEU A 140 -1.35 -14.39 -10.46
N ALA A 141 -0.66 -13.79 -11.42
CA ALA A 141 0.59 -13.08 -11.22
C ALA A 141 0.44 -11.66 -11.78
N ARG A 142 0.72 -10.65 -10.97
CA ARG A 142 0.63 -9.25 -11.34
C ARG A 142 1.90 -8.52 -10.91
N TYR A 143 2.50 -7.78 -11.82
CA TYR A 143 3.62 -6.91 -11.58
C TYR A 143 3.26 -5.49 -12.01
N GLU A 144 3.46 -4.53 -11.10
CA GLU A 144 3.09 -3.13 -11.30
C GLU A 144 4.20 -2.22 -10.80
N PRO A 145 5.12 -1.78 -11.68
CA PRO A 145 6.03 -0.69 -11.39
C PRO A 145 5.29 0.65 -11.48
N ARG A 146 5.55 1.54 -10.54
CA ARG A 146 5.06 2.92 -10.48
C ARG A 146 6.24 3.87 -10.44
N TYR A 147 6.15 4.98 -11.18
CA TYR A 147 7.11 6.08 -11.12
C TYR A 147 6.42 7.33 -10.59
N GLN A 148 6.93 7.86 -9.49
CA GLN A 148 6.38 9.02 -8.81
C GLN A 148 6.79 10.28 -9.58
N ILE A 149 5.81 11.05 -10.08
CA ILE A 149 6.03 12.31 -10.78
C ILE A 149 6.11 13.47 -9.78
N ASN A 150 5.26 13.42 -8.74
CA ASN A 150 5.27 14.30 -7.57
C ASN A 150 4.59 13.60 -6.40
N GLU A 151 4.45 14.25 -5.25
CA GLU A 151 3.89 13.66 -4.03
C GLU A 151 2.56 12.91 -4.24
N ARG A 152 1.72 13.32 -5.19
CA ARG A 152 0.39 12.75 -5.43
C ARG A 152 0.22 12.07 -6.78
N LEU A 153 0.95 12.52 -7.82
CA LEU A 153 0.78 12.02 -9.17
C LEU A 153 1.86 10.99 -9.49
N PHE A 154 1.47 9.83 -10.01
CA PHE A 154 2.37 8.80 -10.48
C PHE A 154 1.94 8.27 -11.86
N THR A 155 2.88 7.70 -12.60
CA THR A 155 2.59 6.86 -13.75
C THR A 155 2.83 5.40 -13.37
N TYR A 156 2.10 4.49 -14.01
CA TYR A 156 2.26 3.06 -13.78
C TYR A 156 2.34 2.29 -15.09
N ALA A 157 2.97 1.13 -15.03
CA ALA A 157 2.79 0.05 -15.98
C ALA A 157 2.27 -1.18 -15.23
N LEU A 158 1.55 -2.05 -15.90
CA LEU A 158 0.99 -3.27 -15.34
C LEU A 158 1.21 -4.42 -16.33
N ALA A 159 1.74 -5.53 -15.84
CA ALA A 159 1.73 -6.81 -16.52
C ALA A 159 1.00 -7.83 -15.61
N GLN A 160 -0.01 -8.49 -16.17
CA GLN A 160 -0.81 -9.48 -15.44
C GLN A 160 -0.92 -10.77 -16.26
N TYR A 161 -0.73 -11.87 -15.59
CA TYR A 161 -1.06 -13.22 -16.08
C TYR A 161 -2.11 -13.82 -15.15
N GLU A 162 -3.13 -14.41 -15.73
CA GLU A 162 -4.18 -15.10 -15.01
C GLU A 162 -4.53 -16.41 -15.70
N ARG A 163 -4.85 -17.41 -14.92
CA ARG A 163 -5.37 -18.69 -15.38
C ARG A 163 -6.55 -19.06 -14.50
N ASP A 164 -7.71 -19.28 -15.13
CA ASP A 164 -8.89 -19.80 -14.47
C ASP A 164 -9.70 -20.66 -15.46
N ARG A 165 -9.41 -21.96 -15.42
CA ARG A 165 -10.08 -22.92 -16.32
C ARG A 165 -11.56 -23.06 -16.06
N ARG A 166 -12.03 -22.73 -14.85
CA ARG A 166 -13.44 -22.80 -14.48
C ARG A 166 -14.24 -21.64 -15.01
N GLN A 167 -13.60 -20.47 -15.12
CA GLN A 167 -14.17 -19.34 -15.84
C GLN A 167 -14.00 -19.43 -17.36
N GLY A 168 -13.50 -20.55 -17.89
CA GLY A 168 -13.44 -20.86 -19.31
C GLY A 168 -12.19 -20.37 -20.03
N TYR A 169 -11.17 -19.83 -19.33
CA TYR A 169 -9.90 -19.44 -19.96
C TYR A 169 -8.70 -20.21 -19.39
N SER A 170 -7.88 -20.72 -20.31
CA SER A 170 -6.65 -21.44 -20.01
C SER A 170 -5.51 -20.48 -19.64
N SER A 171 -5.52 -19.28 -20.22
CA SER A 171 -4.61 -18.18 -19.89
C SER A 171 -5.20 -16.85 -20.33
N ARG A 172 -4.92 -15.81 -19.53
CA ARG A 172 -5.28 -14.43 -19.82
C ARG A 172 -4.08 -13.55 -19.50
N TYR A 173 -3.67 -12.76 -20.46
CA TYR A 173 -2.59 -11.78 -20.32
C TYR A 173 -3.19 -10.38 -20.42
N ALA A 174 -2.74 -9.47 -19.58
CA ALA A 174 -3.09 -8.07 -19.69
C ALA A 174 -1.85 -7.20 -19.52
N LEU A 175 -1.73 -6.21 -20.37
CA LEU A 175 -0.74 -5.13 -20.27
C LEU A 175 -1.51 -3.82 -20.19
N SER A 176 -1.12 -2.95 -19.28
CA SER A 176 -1.71 -1.62 -19.12
C SER A 176 -0.62 -0.62 -18.74
N GLY A 177 -0.89 0.64 -18.96
CA GLY A 177 -0.08 1.74 -18.46
C GLY A 177 -0.89 3.01 -18.47
N GLY A 178 -0.62 3.89 -17.50
CA GLY A 178 -1.44 5.08 -17.34
C GLY A 178 -0.95 5.98 -16.22
N LEU A 179 -1.87 6.79 -15.72
CA LEU A 179 -1.65 7.70 -14.61
C LEU A 179 -2.45 7.26 -13.40
N GLY A 180 -1.90 7.54 -12.23
CA GLY A 180 -2.57 7.39 -10.97
C GLY A 180 -2.39 8.61 -10.09
N TYR A 181 -3.29 8.76 -9.14
CA TYR A 181 -3.32 9.90 -8.23
C TYR A 181 -3.67 9.44 -6.81
N LYS A 182 -2.89 9.88 -5.83
CA LYS A 182 -3.18 9.70 -4.41
C LYS A 182 -4.19 10.75 -3.98
N LEU A 183 -5.44 10.33 -3.76
CA LEU A 183 -6.52 11.18 -3.31
C LEU A 183 -6.39 11.50 -1.82
N ILE A 184 -6.00 10.49 -1.03
CA ILE A 184 -5.69 10.59 0.40
C ILE A 184 -4.28 10.02 0.58
N ASP A 185 -3.43 10.78 1.26
CA ASP A 185 -2.07 10.40 1.63
C ASP A 185 -1.82 10.93 3.04
N ALA A 186 -2.31 10.18 4.03
CA ALA A 186 -2.23 10.49 5.45
C ALA A 186 -1.53 9.34 6.18
N GLU A 187 -0.99 9.61 7.36
CA GLU A 187 -0.20 8.66 8.14
C GLU A 187 -0.92 7.32 8.39
N ASN A 188 -2.25 7.37 8.60
CA ASN A 188 -3.06 6.18 8.88
C ASN A 188 -4.06 5.83 7.77
N MET A 189 -4.08 6.56 6.65
CA MET A 189 -5.06 6.35 5.59
C MET A 189 -4.49 6.71 4.21
N GLU A 190 -4.58 5.79 3.28
CA GLU A 190 -4.19 5.98 1.88
C GLU A 190 -5.38 5.64 0.96
N LEU A 191 -5.62 6.49 -0.04
CA LEU A 191 -6.52 6.21 -1.15
C LEU A 191 -5.85 6.64 -2.44
N SER A 192 -5.59 5.69 -3.31
CA SER A 192 -5.08 5.95 -4.65
C SER A 192 -6.04 5.44 -5.73
N VAL A 193 -6.10 6.15 -6.84
CA VAL A 193 -6.84 5.75 -8.04
C VAL A 193 -5.91 5.79 -9.23
N GLN A 194 -6.17 4.92 -10.20
CA GLN A 194 -5.39 4.86 -11.43
C GLN A 194 -6.27 4.53 -12.63
N ALA A 195 -5.88 5.02 -13.81
CA ALA A 195 -6.56 4.73 -15.05
C ALA A 195 -5.60 4.74 -16.22
N GLY A 196 -5.87 3.91 -17.22
CA GLY A 196 -5.09 3.87 -18.44
C GLY A 196 -5.61 2.88 -19.47
N PRO A 197 -5.11 2.98 -20.71
CA PRO A 197 -5.36 1.99 -21.72
C PRO A 197 -4.78 0.63 -21.32
N ALA A 198 -5.43 -0.43 -21.77
CA ALA A 198 -5.01 -1.79 -21.56
C ALA A 198 -5.18 -2.61 -22.85
N TYR A 199 -4.34 -3.63 -22.99
CA TYR A 199 -4.48 -4.65 -24.01
C TYR A 199 -4.58 -6.01 -23.36
N ARG A 200 -5.63 -6.77 -23.69
CA ARG A 200 -5.92 -8.07 -23.09
C ARG A 200 -5.95 -9.14 -24.17
N ILE A 201 -5.28 -10.25 -23.91
CA ILE A 201 -5.30 -11.48 -24.71
C ILE A 201 -5.88 -12.59 -23.82
N THR A 202 -6.93 -13.24 -24.26
CA THR A 202 -7.56 -14.36 -23.55
C THR A 202 -7.52 -15.59 -24.45
N GLN A 203 -6.94 -16.67 -23.95
CA GLN A 203 -6.98 -18.00 -24.56
C GLN A 203 -8.03 -18.82 -23.81
N PHE A 204 -9.06 -19.23 -24.50
CA PHE A 204 -10.15 -20.01 -23.91
C PHE A 204 -9.80 -21.50 -23.85
N THR A 205 -10.53 -22.24 -22.99
CA THR A 205 -10.35 -23.70 -22.82
C THR A 205 -10.80 -24.50 -24.02
N ASP A 206 -11.61 -23.93 -24.90
CA ASP A 206 -12.03 -24.52 -26.20
C ASP A 206 -11.00 -24.32 -27.32
N GLY A 207 -9.88 -23.66 -27.02
CA GLY A 207 -8.79 -23.37 -27.95
C GLY A 207 -8.98 -22.09 -28.78
N THR A 208 -10.05 -21.34 -28.56
CA THR A 208 -10.24 -20.02 -29.19
C THR A 208 -9.41 -18.94 -28.49
N GLU A 209 -9.12 -17.85 -29.20
CA GLU A 209 -8.38 -16.70 -28.67
C GLU A 209 -9.15 -15.41 -28.97
N SER A 210 -9.11 -14.49 -28.01
CA SER A 210 -9.63 -13.14 -28.15
C SER A 210 -8.59 -12.13 -27.72
N SER A 211 -8.37 -11.11 -28.56
CA SER A 211 -7.48 -9.97 -28.27
C SER A 211 -8.27 -8.68 -28.32
N ARG A 212 -8.22 -7.87 -27.27
CA ARG A 212 -9.03 -6.66 -27.15
C ARG A 212 -8.26 -5.50 -26.54
N LEU A 213 -8.57 -4.31 -27.05
CA LEU A 213 -8.24 -3.06 -26.37
C LEU A 213 -9.25 -2.84 -25.24
N ALA A 214 -8.80 -2.27 -24.15
CA ALA A 214 -9.61 -2.00 -22.97
C ALA A 214 -9.17 -0.69 -22.29
N ALA A 215 -10.00 -0.19 -21.38
CA ALA A 215 -9.60 0.77 -20.37
C ALA A 215 -9.56 0.05 -19.01
N LEU A 216 -8.50 0.29 -18.25
CA LEU A 216 -8.34 -0.20 -16.89
C LEU A 216 -8.54 0.95 -15.91
N PHE A 217 -9.31 0.69 -14.87
CA PHE A 217 -9.50 1.58 -13.72
C PHE A 217 -9.16 0.79 -12.46
N GLY A 218 -8.39 1.40 -11.56
CA GLY A 218 -8.01 0.82 -10.28
C GLY A 218 -8.27 1.79 -9.15
N ALA A 219 -8.60 1.27 -7.98
CA ALA A 219 -8.67 2.01 -6.72
C ALA A 219 -8.12 1.13 -5.60
N ASP A 220 -7.17 1.65 -4.84
CA ASP A 220 -6.57 1.01 -3.67
C ASP A 220 -6.81 1.92 -2.47
N PHE A 221 -7.44 1.37 -1.44
CA PHE A 221 -7.68 2.04 -0.16
C PHE A 221 -7.09 1.20 0.96
N ALA A 222 -6.39 1.85 1.89
CA ALA A 222 -5.89 1.27 3.12
C ALA A 222 -6.16 2.22 4.27
N TRP A 223 -6.60 1.68 5.40
CA TRP A 223 -6.85 2.44 6.62
C TRP A 223 -6.41 1.64 7.83
N ASP A 224 -5.40 2.15 8.51
CA ASP A 224 -4.96 1.66 9.81
C ASP A 224 -5.89 2.26 10.87
N ILE A 225 -6.96 1.49 11.23
CA ILE A 225 -7.99 1.90 12.19
C ILE A 225 -7.38 2.02 13.58
N SER A 226 -6.43 1.13 13.91
CA SER A 226 -5.60 1.15 15.11
C SER A 226 -4.28 0.43 14.82
N ASP A 227 -3.34 0.42 15.76
CA ASP A 227 -2.04 -0.27 15.65
C ASP A 227 -2.17 -1.76 15.34
N SER A 228 -3.32 -2.37 15.63
CA SER A 228 -3.58 -3.80 15.42
C SER A 228 -4.71 -4.10 14.45
N LEU A 229 -5.38 -3.10 13.87
CA LEU A 229 -6.53 -3.33 12.99
C LEU A 229 -6.43 -2.49 11.72
N LYS A 230 -6.39 -3.18 10.57
CA LYS A 230 -6.28 -2.59 9.24
C LYS A 230 -7.42 -3.00 8.34
N LEU A 231 -8.04 -2.03 7.67
CA LEU A 231 -9.02 -2.22 6.61
C LEU A 231 -8.37 -1.94 5.25
N THR A 232 -8.59 -2.83 4.30
CA THR A 232 -8.13 -2.64 2.92
C THR A 232 -9.29 -2.83 1.94
N GLN A 233 -9.30 -2.04 0.87
CA GLN A 233 -10.22 -2.20 -0.24
C GLN A 233 -9.44 -2.05 -1.54
N ASN A 234 -9.46 -3.09 -2.37
CA ASN A 234 -8.89 -3.04 -3.73
C ASN A 234 -10.05 -3.21 -4.72
N ALA A 235 -10.14 -2.34 -5.69
CA ALA A 235 -11.10 -2.45 -6.77
C ALA A 235 -10.42 -2.24 -8.13
N ASN A 236 -10.70 -3.12 -9.08
CA ASN A 236 -10.20 -3.04 -10.43
C ASN A 236 -11.34 -3.27 -11.40
N SER A 237 -11.51 -2.40 -12.38
CA SER A 237 -12.47 -2.56 -13.46
C SER A 237 -11.75 -2.50 -14.80
N THR A 238 -12.16 -3.37 -15.72
CA THR A 238 -11.69 -3.37 -17.10
C THR A 238 -12.90 -3.31 -18.01
N VAL A 239 -12.89 -2.34 -18.91
CA VAL A 239 -13.94 -2.15 -19.91
C VAL A 239 -13.34 -2.42 -21.28
N GLU A 240 -13.74 -3.52 -21.92
CA GLU A 240 -13.23 -3.94 -23.23
C GLU A 240 -14.03 -3.26 -24.35
N THR A 241 -13.35 -2.90 -25.43
CA THR A 241 -13.98 -2.32 -26.61
C THR A 241 -14.60 -3.42 -27.51
N GLY A 242 -15.75 -3.14 -28.10
CA GLY A 242 -16.37 -4.01 -29.10
C GLY A 242 -15.67 -4.05 -30.46
N GLY A 243 -14.61 -3.22 -30.67
CA GLY A 243 -13.87 -3.09 -31.90
C GLY A 243 -12.46 -2.52 -31.70
N GLN A 244 -11.76 -2.18 -32.81
CA GLN A 244 -10.39 -1.64 -32.78
C GLN A 244 -10.31 -0.12 -32.48
N ALA A 245 -11.36 0.49 -31.94
CA ALA A 245 -11.42 1.93 -31.73
C ALA A 245 -10.80 2.36 -30.39
N LEU A 246 -10.05 3.43 -30.42
CA LEU A 246 -9.42 4.07 -29.23
C LEU A 246 -10.42 4.74 -28.28
N LEU A 247 -11.67 4.91 -28.71
CA LEU A 247 -12.77 5.44 -27.90
C LEU A 247 -13.78 4.32 -27.61
N ILE A 248 -14.08 4.08 -26.34
CA ILE A 248 -15.09 3.11 -25.91
C ILE A 248 -16.46 3.76 -26.18
N VAL A 249 -17.00 3.51 -27.35
CA VAL A 249 -18.35 3.95 -27.74
C VAL A 249 -19.37 2.83 -27.48
N ASP A 250 -18.89 1.56 -27.46
CA ASP A 250 -19.69 0.38 -27.15
C ASP A 250 -18.81 -0.63 -26.42
N SER A 251 -19.19 -1.05 -25.21
CA SER A 251 -18.43 -2.02 -24.43
C SER A 251 -18.87 -3.44 -24.77
N ALA A 252 -17.92 -4.27 -25.26
CA ALA A 252 -18.20 -5.69 -25.49
C ALA A 252 -18.25 -6.48 -24.17
N ASN A 253 -17.40 -6.12 -23.21
CA ASN A 253 -17.37 -6.73 -21.89
C ASN A 253 -16.88 -5.74 -20.84
N THR A 254 -17.48 -5.80 -19.65
CA THR A 254 -17.05 -5.09 -18.45
C THR A 254 -16.76 -6.10 -17.35
N SER A 255 -15.53 -6.13 -16.86
CA SER A 255 -15.16 -6.94 -15.71
C SER A 255 -14.80 -6.03 -14.52
N LEU A 256 -15.25 -6.45 -13.33
CA LEU A 256 -14.97 -5.78 -12.06
C LEU A 256 -14.48 -6.83 -11.05
N SER A 257 -13.41 -6.53 -10.34
CA SER A 257 -12.98 -7.28 -9.16
C SER A 257 -12.83 -6.32 -8.00
N ALA A 258 -13.48 -6.61 -6.88
CA ALA A 258 -13.40 -5.82 -5.67
C ALA A 258 -13.14 -6.73 -4.48
N THR A 259 -12.11 -6.43 -3.69
CA THR A 259 -11.73 -7.18 -2.50
C THR A 259 -11.67 -6.27 -1.30
N THR A 260 -12.48 -6.56 -0.29
CA THR A 260 -12.43 -5.95 1.04
C THR A 260 -11.69 -6.88 1.99
N GLY A 261 -10.70 -6.38 2.71
CA GLY A 261 -9.93 -7.13 3.70
C GLY A 261 -9.96 -6.42 5.05
N LEU A 262 -10.21 -7.19 6.11
CA LEU A 262 -10.04 -6.75 7.49
C LEU A 262 -8.96 -7.62 8.11
N GLU A 263 -7.89 -6.99 8.59
CA GLU A 263 -6.72 -7.65 9.15
C GLU A 263 -6.53 -7.24 10.60
N ALA A 264 -6.35 -8.24 11.47
CA ALA A 264 -6.07 -8.05 12.88
C ALA A 264 -4.68 -8.61 13.22
N GLY A 265 -3.80 -7.76 13.76
CA GLY A 265 -2.47 -8.13 14.23
C GLY A 265 -2.56 -9.06 15.45
N LEU A 266 -1.82 -10.15 15.41
CA LEU A 266 -1.67 -11.12 16.50
C LEU A 266 -0.31 -10.97 17.19
N THR A 267 0.72 -10.68 16.40
CA THR A 267 2.08 -10.33 16.82
C THR A 267 2.64 -9.31 15.84
N ASP A 268 3.86 -8.83 16.03
CA ASP A 268 4.53 -7.88 15.12
C ASP A 268 4.65 -8.40 13.69
N ALA A 269 4.74 -9.71 13.49
CA ALA A 269 4.91 -10.32 12.18
C ALA A 269 3.70 -11.17 11.71
N LEU A 270 2.75 -11.49 12.59
CA LEU A 270 1.64 -12.38 12.29
C LEU A 270 0.30 -11.69 12.46
N SER A 271 -0.56 -11.79 11.46
CA SER A 271 -1.93 -11.27 11.47
C SER A 271 -2.93 -12.32 11.01
N ALA A 272 -4.19 -12.13 11.39
CA ALA A 272 -5.34 -12.85 10.85
C ALA A 272 -6.12 -11.91 9.93
N ARG A 273 -6.44 -12.37 8.71
CA ARG A 273 -7.19 -11.58 7.72
C ARG A 273 -8.46 -12.31 7.32
N LEU A 274 -9.57 -11.56 7.38
CA LEU A 274 -10.83 -11.93 6.73
C LEU A 274 -10.96 -11.09 5.46
N SER A 275 -11.16 -11.74 4.30
CA SER A 275 -11.35 -11.04 3.04
C SER A 275 -12.60 -11.53 2.32
N TRP A 276 -13.24 -10.59 1.61
CA TRP A 276 -14.39 -10.83 0.78
C TRP A 276 -14.16 -10.22 -0.59
N THR A 277 -14.22 -11.06 -1.62
CA THR A 277 -14.01 -10.69 -3.02
C THR A 277 -15.31 -10.85 -3.80
N ILE A 278 -15.65 -9.86 -4.61
CA ILE A 278 -16.68 -9.94 -5.64
C ILE A 278 -15.99 -9.86 -6.99
N GLU A 279 -16.28 -10.79 -7.89
CA GLU A 279 -15.85 -10.79 -9.28
C GLU A 279 -17.10 -10.71 -10.16
N TYR A 280 -17.15 -9.74 -11.06
CA TYR A 280 -18.25 -9.55 -12.02
C TYR A 280 -17.70 -9.53 -13.44
N ASP A 281 -18.38 -10.22 -14.33
CA ASP A 281 -18.12 -10.24 -15.76
C ASP A 281 -19.46 -10.10 -16.50
N SER A 282 -19.61 -9.07 -17.34
CA SER A 282 -20.87 -8.79 -18.03
C SER A 282 -21.17 -9.78 -19.15
N ASP A 283 -20.10 -10.40 -19.72
CA ASP A 283 -20.17 -11.37 -20.82
C ASP A 283 -19.30 -12.60 -20.52
N PRO A 284 -19.67 -13.40 -19.50
CA PRO A 284 -18.90 -14.57 -19.12
C PRO A 284 -19.02 -15.68 -20.18
N PRO A 285 -18.04 -16.59 -20.28
CA PRO A 285 -18.14 -17.78 -21.13
C PRO A 285 -19.42 -18.60 -20.87
N ALA A 286 -19.87 -19.29 -21.90
CA ALA A 286 -21.11 -20.09 -21.82
C ALA A 286 -21.06 -21.09 -20.66
N GLY A 287 -22.07 -21.02 -19.77
CA GLY A 287 -22.19 -21.85 -18.59
C GLY A 287 -21.53 -21.27 -17.31
N ALA A 288 -20.83 -20.14 -17.39
CA ALA A 288 -20.34 -19.41 -16.23
C ALA A 288 -21.36 -18.38 -15.74
N VAL A 289 -21.32 -18.06 -14.45
CA VAL A 289 -22.16 -17.02 -13.84
C VAL A 289 -21.53 -15.64 -14.01
N LYS A 290 -22.36 -14.59 -13.98
CA LYS A 290 -21.87 -13.21 -14.12
C LYS A 290 -21.17 -12.68 -12.86
N THR A 291 -21.54 -13.21 -11.71
CA THR A 291 -21.03 -12.73 -10.43
C THR A 291 -20.59 -13.91 -9.57
N ASP A 292 -19.32 -13.88 -9.18
CA ASP A 292 -18.74 -14.79 -8.21
C ASP A 292 -18.42 -14.03 -6.92
N THR A 293 -18.59 -14.71 -5.79
CA THR A 293 -18.16 -14.19 -4.48
C THR A 293 -17.28 -15.18 -3.77
N LEU A 294 -16.27 -14.68 -3.08
CA LEU A 294 -15.32 -15.52 -2.37
C LEU A 294 -14.96 -14.89 -1.02
N SER A 295 -15.25 -15.60 0.06
CA SER A 295 -14.82 -15.26 1.41
C SER A 295 -13.62 -16.13 1.78
N ARG A 296 -12.58 -15.51 2.36
CA ARG A 296 -11.37 -16.20 2.81
C ARG A 296 -11.04 -15.78 4.24
N PHE A 297 -10.58 -16.73 5.01
CA PHE A 297 -9.86 -16.51 6.26
C PHE A 297 -8.43 -16.98 6.06
N THR A 298 -7.45 -16.11 6.32
CA THR A 298 -6.03 -16.40 6.09
C THR A 298 -5.19 -15.95 7.27
N LEU A 299 -4.07 -16.64 7.49
CA LEU A 299 -2.97 -16.15 8.28
C LEU A 299 -2.01 -15.41 7.36
N VAL A 300 -1.55 -14.26 7.82
CA VAL A 300 -0.66 -13.35 7.09
C VAL A 300 0.62 -13.24 7.88
N TYR A 301 1.75 -13.45 7.21
CA TYR A 301 3.08 -13.25 7.78
C TYR A 301 3.78 -12.11 7.02
N GLY A 302 4.12 -11.04 7.74
CA GLY A 302 4.87 -9.89 7.23
C GLY A 302 6.38 -10.05 7.45
N PHE A 303 7.20 -9.58 6.52
CA PHE A 303 8.67 -9.61 6.57
C PHE A 303 9.31 -8.42 5.83
#